data_2328bbd735801dad6619de5e854c639f
#
_entry.id   2328bbd735801dad6619de5e854c639f
#
_cell.length_a   1.000
_cell.length_b   1.000
_cell.length_c   1.000
_cell.angle_alpha   90.00
_cell.angle_beta   90.00
_cell.angle_gamma   90.00
#
_symmetry.space_group_name_H-M   'P 1'
#
loop_
_entity.id
_entity.type
_entity.pdbx_description
1 polymer ?
#
loop_
_entity_poly.entity_id
_entity_poly.type
_entity_poly.pdbx_seq_one_letter_code
_entity_poly.pdbx_strand_id
1 'polypeptide(L)'
;MRTTIMAATAALSLAASGIAQAEELRLSHQWSNKDVRHKVAEIVANEVAAANVDLEIKIFGSKSLFKPREQYKPLSRGQLDMTVFPLSYAGGQQPSFNLTLMPGLVKNHDHAARLNESEFMAKLEAKMAEDDVMVLVHGYLAGGFVGKDKCIKHPDDVKGLQTRAAGKAFEQMLVGAGASIASMASSEIYNAMQTGVLNAANTSSSSFVSYRIYEQVKCYTPAGDIALWFMYQPMLMNKSKFESLSDAQQAALKAGAAKAEAYYLEEAKKQDAASVKVFADAGVEIANMSPSDFEAWRAIAQETSYKKFVADVPGGQELLDLALSVD
;
A
#
# COMPACT_ATOMS: atom_id res chain seq x y z
N MET A 1 -24.40 84.80 20.31
CA MET A 1 -23.86 83.60 20.99
C MET A 1 -24.12 82.40 20.12
N ARG A 2 -23.06 81.90 19.49
CA ARG A 2 -23.15 80.65 18.61
C ARG A 2 -22.45 79.57 19.39
N THR A 3 -23.21 78.51 19.76
CA THR A 3 -22.69 77.36 20.48
C THR A 3 -22.35 76.29 19.45
N THR A 4 -21.07 75.97 19.36
CA THR A 4 -20.54 74.91 18.44
C THR A 4 -20.58 73.58 19.20
N ILE A 5 -21.34 72.62 18.71
CA ILE A 5 -21.37 71.26 19.22
C ILE A 5 -20.32 70.44 18.47
N MET A 6 -19.26 69.99 19.15
CA MET A 6 -18.29 69.04 18.65
C MET A 6 -18.87 67.61 18.81
N ALA A 7 -19.10 66.97 17.69
CA ALA A 7 -19.44 65.54 17.68
C ALA A 7 -18.14 64.69 17.63
N ALA A 8 -17.88 63.96 18.71
CA ALA A 8 -16.77 63.00 18.76
C ALA A 8 -17.23 61.68 18.14
N THR A 9 -16.69 61.34 16.98
CA THR A 9 -16.92 60.04 16.31
C THR A 9 -15.93 59.00 16.87
N ALA A 10 -16.40 58.13 17.74
CA ALA A 10 -15.62 56.96 18.21
C ALA A 10 -15.63 55.89 17.12
N ALA A 11 -14.51 55.66 16.45
CA ALA A 11 -14.32 54.54 15.51
C ALA A 11 -14.10 53.26 16.33
N LEU A 12 -15.13 52.41 16.38
CA LEU A 12 -15.01 51.02 16.86
C LEU A 12 -14.28 50.20 15.83
N SER A 13 -13.00 49.93 16.08
CA SER A 13 -12.25 48.92 15.32
C SER A 13 -12.72 47.51 15.72
N LEU A 14 -13.64 46.90 14.97
CA LEU A 14 -13.92 45.46 15.07
C LEU A 14 -12.67 44.72 14.57
N ALA A 15 -11.86 44.22 15.52
CA ALA A 15 -10.92 43.16 15.25
C ALA A 15 -11.73 41.92 14.93
N ALA A 16 -11.89 41.64 13.64
CA ALA A 16 -12.37 40.37 13.19
C ALA A 16 -11.30 39.31 13.50
N SER A 17 -11.40 38.71 14.70
CA SER A 17 -10.69 37.48 15.04
C SER A 17 -11.25 36.39 14.07
N GLY A 18 -10.66 36.26 12.92
CA GLY A 18 -10.91 35.10 12.06
C GLY A 18 -10.59 33.86 12.87
N ILE A 19 -11.58 33.05 13.17
CA ILE A 19 -11.37 31.70 13.68
C ILE A 19 -10.59 31.02 12.53
N ALA A 20 -9.28 30.88 12.71
CA ALA A 20 -8.49 30.08 11.79
C ALA A 20 -9.05 28.65 11.88
N GLN A 21 -9.75 28.23 10.84
CA GLN A 21 -10.20 26.85 10.74
C GLN A 21 -8.95 25.98 10.52
N ALA A 22 -8.85 24.90 11.30
CA ALA A 22 -7.76 23.95 11.13
C ALA A 22 -7.69 23.50 9.66
N GLU A 23 -6.50 23.43 9.12
CA GLU A 23 -6.27 22.92 7.76
C GLU A 23 -6.60 21.43 7.72
N GLU A 24 -7.45 21.01 6.78
CA GLU A 24 -7.88 19.62 6.63
C GLU A 24 -7.07 18.93 5.53
N LEU A 25 -6.37 17.82 5.85
CA LEU A 25 -5.78 16.90 4.90
C LEU A 25 -6.69 15.70 4.69
N ARG A 26 -6.95 15.36 3.43
CA ARG A 26 -7.76 14.19 3.06
C ARG A 26 -6.86 13.00 2.80
N LEU A 27 -7.04 11.93 3.59
CA LEU A 27 -6.35 10.65 3.42
C LEU A 27 -7.32 9.60 2.90
N SER A 28 -7.03 9.00 1.74
CA SER A 28 -7.87 7.97 1.12
C SER A 28 -7.18 6.61 1.11
N HIS A 29 -7.95 5.53 1.31
CA HIS A 29 -7.49 4.15 1.11
C HIS A 29 -8.66 3.17 0.89
N GLN A 30 -8.32 1.93 0.48
CA GLN A 30 -9.34 0.95 0.10
C GLN A 30 -9.83 0.02 1.23
N TRP A 31 -9.17 -0.01 2.37
CA TRP A 31 -9.38 -1.01 3.43
C TRP A 31 -10.40 -0.56 4.48
N SER A 32 -10.96 -1.54 5.20
CA SER A 32 -11.85 -1.28 6.34
C SER A 32 -11.06 -0.76 7.56
N ASN A 33 -11.78 -0.27 8.57
CA ASN A 33 -11.18 0.22 9.82
C ASN A 33 -10.53 -0.88 10.70
N LYS A 34 -10.68 -2.15 10.33
CA LYS A 34 -10.02 -3.29 11.01
C LYS A 34 -8.66 -3.65 10.42
N ASP A 35 -8.31 -3.05 9.30
CA ASP A 35 -7.07 -3.35 8.58
C ASP A 35 -5.88 -2.58 9.15
N VAL A 36 -4.69 -3.19 9.16
CA VAL A 36 -3.46 -2.56 9.65
C VAL A 36 -3.16 -1.23 8.97
N ARG A 37 -3.46 -1.09 7.68
CA ARG A 37 -3.23 0.13 6.89
C ARG A 37 -4.15 1.29 7.32
N HIS A 38 -5.36 0.98 7.77
CA HIS A 38 -6.21 1.99 8.40
C HIS A 38 -5.66 2.42 9.76
N LYS A 39 -5.16 1.45 10.56
CA LYS A 39 -4.53 1.76 11.85
C LYS A 39 -3.29 2.63 11.72
N VAL A 40 -2.48 2.40 10.70
CA VAL A 40 -1.35 3.28 10.33
C VAL A 40 -1.83 4.71 10.07
N ALA A 41 -2.93 4.87 9.31
CA ALA A 41 -3.51 6.19 9.06
C ALA A 41 -4.05 6.85 10.35
N GLU A 42 -4.73 6.08 11.23
CA GLU A 42 -5.20 6.57 12.53
C GLU A 42 -4.05 7.03 13.44
N ILE A 43 -2.91 6.33 13.45
CA ILE A 43 -1.75 6.73 14.26
C ILE A 43 -1.24 8.10 13.83
N VAL A 44 -1.03 8.30 12.52
CA VAL A 44 -0.57 9.62 12.01
C VAL A 44 -1.60 10.71 12.33
N ALA A 45 -2.90 10.46 12.10
CA ALA A 45 -3.96 11.42 12.36
C ALA A 45 -4.04 11.81 13.85
N ASN A 46 -3.93 10.83 14.75
CA ASN A 46 -3.98 11.05 16.19
C ASN A 46 -2.77 11.83 16.71
N GLU A 47 -1.56 11.56 16.17
CA GLU A 47 -0.36 12.31 16.55
C GLU A 47 -0.43 13.76 16.08
N VAL A 48 -0.93 14.01 14.88
CA VAL A 48 -1.16 15.36 14.36
C VAL A 48 -2.18 16.09 15.22
N ALA A 49 -3.30 15.45 15.55
CA ALA A 49 -4.32 16.04 16.42
C ALA A 49 -3.78 16.37 17.84
N ALA A 50 -2.97 15.45 18.40
CA ALA A 50 -2.35 15.65 19.72
C ALA A 50 -1.32 16.79 19.75
N ALA A 51 -0.72 17.13 18.62
CA ALA A 51 0.26 18.22 18.50
C ALA A 51 -0.38 19.62 18.57
N ASN A 52 -1.70 19.74 18.38
CA ASN A 52 -2.46 21.01 18.39
C ASN A 52 -1.85 22.11 17.50
N VAL A 53 -1.58 21.75 16.23
CA VAL A 53 -0.92 22.62 15.24
C VAL A 53 -1.87 23.14 14.17
N ASP A 54 -3.17 23.26 14.46
CA ASP A 54 -4.22 23.67 13.53
C ASP A 54 -4.23 22.87 12.23
N LEU A 55 -4.01 21.54 12.34
CA LEU A 55 -4.03 20.58 11.25
C LEU A 55 -4.87 19.36 11.64
N GLU A 56 -5.74 18.92 10.73
CA GLU A 56 -6.57 17.71 10.90
C GLU A 56 -6.37 16.77 9.71
N ILE A 57 -6.35 15.45 9.97
CA ILE A 57 -6.33 14.44 8.91
C ILE A 57 -7.67 13.70 8.91
N LYS A 58 -8.43 13.86 7.82
CA LYS A 58 -9.68 13.16 7.62
C LYS A 58 -9.48 11.89 6.81
N ILE A 59 -9.77 10.74 7.42
CA ILE A 59 -9.54 9.42 6.81
C ILE A 59 -10.78 8.96 6.06
N PHE A 60 -10.63 8.70 4.76
CA PHE A 60 -11.62 8.12 3.86
C PHE A 60 -11.26 6.67 3.53
N GLY A 61 -11.64 5.76 4.42
CA GLY A 61 -11.44 4.32 4.25
C GLY A 61 -12.45 3.66 3.31
N SER A 62 -12.28 2.35 3.08
CA SER A 62 -13.21 1.51 2.33
C SER A 62 -13.53 2.03 0.92
N LYS A 63 -12.56 2.67 0.24
CA LYS A 63 -12.72 3.27 -1.09
C LYS A 63 -13.84 4.32 -1.20
N SER A 64 -14.15 5.01 -0.10
CA SER A 64 -15.26 5.97 -0.05
C SER A 64 -15.01 7.27 -0.82
N LEU A 65 -13.73 7.65 -1.05
CA LEU A 65 -13.37 8.87 -1.78
C LEU A 65 -12.88 8.59 -3.20
N PHE A 66 -11.92 7.67 -3.36
CA PHE A 66 -11.38 7.26 -4.65
C PHE A 66 -11.36 5.74 -4.78
N LYS A 67 -11.50 5.23 -6.02
CA LYS A 67 -11.33 3.81 -6.28
C LYS A 67 -9.88 3.35 -6.02
N PRO A 68 -9.67 2.08 -5.67
CA PRO A 68 -8.36 1.59 -5.23
C PRO A 68 -7.19 1.89 -6.16
N ARG A 69 -7.37 1.73 -7.47
CA ARG A 69 -6.32 1.94 -8.48
C ARG A 69 -6.24 3.37 -9.01
N GLU A 70 -7.16 4.24 -8.60
CA GLU A 70 -7.29 5.60 -9.14
C GLU A 70 -6.73 6.67 -8.17
N GLN A 71 -6.07 6.30 -7.07
CA GLN A 71 -5.66 7.24 -6.01
C GLN A 71 -4.34 7.98 -6.31
N TYR A 72 -3.40 7.35 -7.02
CA TYR A 72 -2.08 7.94 -7.28
C TYR A 72 -2.17 9.20 -8.14
N LYS A 73 -3.00 9.19 -9.20
CA LYS A 73 -3.13 10.34 -10.10
C LYS A 73 -3.76 11.58 -9.44
N PRO A 74 -4.85 11.49 -8.65
CA PRO A 74 -5.32 12.63 -7.84
C PRO A 74 -4.29 13.11 -6.82
N LEU A 75 -3.52 12.20 -6.20
CA LEU A 75 -2.44 12.54 -5.28
C LEU A 75 -1.37 13.39 -5.98
N SER A 76 -0.86 12.94 -7.12
CA SER A 76 0.17 13.66 -7.88
C SER A 76 -0.27 15.03 -8.42
N ARG A 77 -1.57 15.28 -8.45
CA ARG A 77 -2.16 16.55 -8.91
C ARG A 77 -2.66 17.45 -7.78
N GLY A 78 -2.39 17.11 -6.53
CA GLY A 78 -2.88 17.84 -5.36
C GLY A 78 -4.41 17.81 -5.18
N GLN A 79 -5.12 16.90 -5.85
CA GLN A 79 -6.56 16.69 -5.69
C GLN A 79 -6.88 15.75 -4.51
N LEU A 80 -5.89 15.05 -4.01
CA LEU A 80 -5.86 14.24 -2.80
C LEU A 80 -4.57 14.56 -2.07
N ASP A 81 -4.61 14.69 -0.75
CA ASP A 81 -3.46 15.11 0.02
C ASP A 81 -2.60 13.92 0.44
N MET A 82 -3.23 12.79 0.84
CA MET A 82 -2.57 11.60 1.36
C MET A 82 -3.27 10.32 0.92
N THR A 83 -2.52 9.23 0.81
CA THR A 83 -3.09 7.89 0.57
C THR A 83 -2.22 6.80 1.18
N VAL A 84 -2.83 5.71 1.69
CA VAL A 84 -2.12 4.44 1.84
C VAL A 84 -2.37 3.62 0.59
N PHE A 85 -1.32 3.26 -0.14
CA PHE A 85 -1.47 2.84 -1.53
C PHE A 85 -0.51 1.71 -1.94
N PRO A 86 -1.01 0.62 -2.55
CA PRO A 86 -0.14 -0.38 -3.17
C PRO A 86 0.59 0.23 -4.38
N LEU A 87 1.89 0.51 -4.26
CA LEU A 87 2.61 1.30 -5.26
C LEU A 87 2.58 0.66 -6.65
N SER A 88 2.60 -0.67 -6.75
CA SER A 88 2.48 -1.40 -8.01
C SER A 88 1.15 -1.15 -8.77
N TYR A 89 0.11 -0.61 -8.11
CA TYR A 89 -1.12 -0.21 -8.79
C TYR A 89 -0.91 0.99 -9.73
N ALA A 90 0.09 1.81 -9.48
CA ALA A 90 0.51 2.89 -10.35
C ALA A 90 1.55 2.46 -11.41
N GLY A 91 1.91 1.17 -11.48
CA GLY A 91 2.89 0.64 -12.44
C GLY A 91 2.54 0.81 -13.92
N GLY A 92 1.28 1.16 -14.23
CA GLY A 92 0.89 1.57 -15.58
C GLY A 92 1.24 3.03 -15.91
N GLN A 93 1.38 3.88 -14.90
CA GLN A 93 1.78 5.29 -15.03
C GLN A 93 3.30 5.43 -14.90
N GLN A 94 3.87 4.74 -13.92
CA GLN A 94 5.32 4.71 -13.66
C GLN A 94 5.79 3.24 -13.65
N PRO A 95 6.31 2.71 -14.77
CA PRO A 95 6.64 1.28 -14.91
C PRO A 95 7.67 0.76 -13.90
N SER A 96 8.57 1.60 -13.38
CA SER A 96 9.53 1.25 -12.32
C SER A 96 8.86 0.77 -11.02
N PHE A 97 7.64 1.22 -10.73
CA PHE A 97 6.89 0.81 -9.54
C PHE A 97 6.46 -0.66 -9.57
N ASN A 98 6.49 -1.32 -10.72
CA ASN A 98 6.23 -2.76 -10.80
C ASN A 98 7.27 -3.59 -10.04
N LEU A 99 8.48 -3.05 -9.83
CA LEU A 99 9.54 -3.73 -9.06
C LEU A 99 9.17 -3.90 -7.58
N THR A 100 8.30 -3.04 -7.04
CA THR A 100 7.82 -3.11 -5.64
C THR A 100 6.88 -4.28 -5.34
N LEU A 101 6.56 -5.08 -6.37
CA LEU A 101 5.86 -6.36 -6.26
C LEU A 101 6.52 -7.41 -7.16
N MET A 102 7.84 -7.38 -7.31
CA MET A 102 8.55 -8.41 -8.08
C MET A 102 8.53 -9.73 -7.30
N PRO A 103 8.04 -10.84 -7.91
CA PRO A 103 7.92 -12.11 -7.21
C PRO A 103 9.27 -12.60 -6.66
N GLY A 104 9.30 -12.90 -5.36
CA GLY A 104 10.49 -13.45 -4.68
C GLY A 104 11.68 -12.49 -4.56
N LEU A 105 11.51 -11.18 -4.85
CA LEU A 105 12.54 -10.17 -4.67
C LEU A 105 12.76 -9.88 -3.18
N VAL A 106 11.70 -9.63 -2.45
CA VAL A 106 11.74 -9.36 -1.01
C VAL A 106 11.64 -10.67 -0.26
N LYS A 107 12.66 -11.00 0.52
CA LYS A 107 12.80 -12.31 1.19
C LYS A 107 11.89 -12.43 2.43
N ASN A 108 11.90 -11.39 3.27
CA ASN A 108 11.17 -11.33 4.55
C ASN A 108 11.04 -9.88 5.02
N HIS A 109 10.38 -9.64 6.15
CA HIS A 109 10.17 -8.30 6.69
C HIS A 109 11.46 -7.56 7.06
N ASP A 110 12.49 -8.25 7.52
CA ASP A 110 13.78 -7.62 7.85
C ASP A 110 14.51 -7.18 6.58
N HIS A 111 14.45 -7.97 5.52
CA HIS A 111 14.94 -7.56 4.20
C HIS A 111 14.13 -6.38 3.66
N ALA A 112 12.80 -6.37 3.83
CA ALA A 112 11.94 -5.24 3.45
C ALA A 112 12.33 -3.95 4.17
N ALA A 113 12.64 -4.02 5.47
CA ALA A 113 13.11 -2.87 6.24
C ALA A 113 14.45 -2.31 5.70
N ARG A 114 15.41 -3.19 5.36
CA ARG A 114 16.67 -2.75 4.74
C ARG A 114 16.48 -2.13 3.35
N LEU A 115 15.51 -2.63 2.57
CA LEU A 115 15.17 -2.04 1.27
C LEU A 115 14.69 -0.58 1.41
N ASN A 116 13.99 -0.22 2.50
CA ASN A 116 13.54 1.16 2.72
C ASN A 116 14.71 2.16 2.85
N GLU A 117 15.86 1.72 3.32
CA GLU A 117 17.06 2.55 3.54
C GLU A 117 18.09 2.43 2.39
N SER A 118 17.75 1.73 1.31
CA SER A 118 18.65 1.40 0.22
C SER A 118 18.66 2.45 -0.89
N GLU A 119 19.70 2.43 -1.71
CA GLU A 119 19.77 3.25 -2.95
C GLU A 119 18.63 2.92 -3.92
N PHE A 120 18.16 1.67 -3.93
CA PHE A 120 16.98 1.27 -4.67
C PHE A 120 15.76 2.11 -4.28
N MET A 121 15.47 2.24 -2.97
CA MET A 121 14.34 3.03 -2.48
C MET A 121 14.53 4.51 -2.79
N ALA A 122 15.73 5.06 -2.60
CA ALA A 122 16.03 6.44 -2.93
C ALA A 122 15.74 6.77 -4.41
N LYS A 123 16.05 5.84 -5.34
CA LYS A 123 15.71 6.01 -6.75
C LYS A 123 14.19 5.94 -7.01
N LEU A 124 13.45 5.09 -6.30
CA LEU A 124 11.99 5.05 -6.40
C LEU A 124 11.34 6.33 -5.85
N GLU A 125 11.85 6.85 -4.73
CA GLU A 125 11.37 8.12 -4.15
C GLU A 125 11.67 9.30 -5.08
N ALA A 126 12.83 9.32 -5.74
CA ALA A 126 13.11 10.32 -6.76
C ALA A 126 12.10 10.29 -7.91
N LYS A 127 11.68 9.08 -8.35
CA LYS A 127 10.62 8.93 -9.34
C LYS A 127 9.24 9.38 -8.83
N MET A 128 8.93 9.15 -7.58
CA MET A 128 7.69 9.68 -6.97
C MET A 128 7.74 11.21 -6.86
N ALA A 129 8.91 11.78 -6.53
CA ALA A 129 9.09 13.22 -6.44
C ALA A 129 8.95 13.94 -7.79
N GLU A 130 9.29 13.28 -8.92
CA GLU A 130 9.00 13.80 -10.27
C GLU A 130 7.48 13.95 -10.50
N ASP A 131 6.66 13.15 -9.84
CA ASP A 131 5.20 13.17 -9.86
C ASP A 131 4.59 14.04 -8.72
N ASP A 132 5.39 14.85 -8.03
CA ASP A 132 4.97 15.64 -6.85
C ASP A 132 4.42 14.77 -5.70
N VAL A 133 4.98 13.58 -5.51
CA VAL A 133 4.60 12.62 -4.47
C VAL A 133 5.81 12.31 -3.58
N MET A 134 5.59 12.22 -2.27
CA MET A 134 6.58 11.79 -1.30
C MET A 134 6.09 10.61 -0.45
N VAL A 135 7.02 9.84 0.07
CA VAL A 135 6.73 8.82 1.08
C VAL A 135 6.68 9.47 2.45
N LEU A 136 5.62 9.21 3.19
CA LEU A 136 5.48 9.64 4.58
C LEU A 136 5.72 8.48 5.57
N VAL A 137 5.22 7.27 5.23
CA VAL A 137 5.41 6.04 6.02
C VAL A 137 5.78 4.91 5.08
N HIS A 138 6.91 4.27 5.30
CA HIS A 138 7.25 3.04 4.60
C HIS A 138 6.44 1.86 5.12
N GLY A 139 6.12 0.90 4.23
CA GLY A 139 5.44 -0.32 4.64
C GLY A 139 5.43 -1.37 3.57
N TYR A 140 5.83 -2.57 3.95
CA TYR A 140 5.73 -3.78 3.15
C TYR A 140 4.83 -4.80 3.86
N LEU A 141 4.03 -5.50 3.10
CA LEU A 141 3.23 -6.61 3.60
C LEU A 141 3.57 -7.87 2.82
N ALA A 142 3.81 -8.94 3.56
CA ALA A 142 3.87 -10.28 3.01
C ALA A 142 2.48 -10.82 2.71
N GLY A 143 2.41 -11.85 1.87
CA GLY A 143 1.18 -12.52 1.53
C GLY A 143 1.43 -13.87 0.86
N GLY A 144 0.36 -14.46 0.37
CA GLY A 144 0.41 -15.79 -0.20
C GLY A 144 -0.68 -16.02 -1.23
N PHE A 145 -1.07 -17.28 -1.37
CA PHE A 145 -2.14 -17.69 -2.27
C PHE A 145 -3.34 -18.25 -1.53
N VAL A 146 -4.51 -18.11 -2.13
CA VAL A 146 -5.70 -18.86 -1.77
C VAL A 146 -6.24 -19.56 -3.01
N GLY A 147 -6.75 -20.76 -2.81
CA GLY A 147 -7.44 -21.52 -3.84
C GLY A 147 -8.86 -21.88 -3.43
N LYS A 148 -9.80 -21.69 -4.37
CA LYS A 148 -11.22 -21.96 -4.12
C LYS A 148 -11.47 -23.44 -3.80
N ASP A 149 -10.85 -24.32 -4.56
CA ASP A 149 -11.08 -25.77 -4.46
C ASP A 149 -9.83 -26.62 -4.20
N LYS A 150 -8.63 -26.05 -4.40
CA LYS A 150 -7.34 -26.73 -4.20
C LYS A 150 -6.26 -25.78 -3.72
N CYS A 151 -5.20 -26.32 -3.16
CA CYS A 151 -4.03 -25.55 -2.73
C CYS A 151 -3.18 -25.07 -3.92
N ILE A 152 -2.52 -23.93 -3.77
CA ILE A 152 -1.60 -23.37 -4.74
C ILE A 152 -0.22 -23.30 -4.07
N LYS A 153 0.63 -24.29 -4.30
CA LYS A 153 2.02 -24.36 -3.83
C LYS A 153 3.02 -24.29 -4.96
N HIS A 154 2.85 -25.15 -5.95
CA HIS A 154 3.73 -25.26 -7.10
C HIS A 154 3.14 -24.50 -8.31
N PRO A 155 3.97 -24.01 -9.27
CA PRO A 155 3.47 -23.36 -10.49
C PRO A 155 2.43 -24.18 -11.26
N ASP A 156 2.56 -25.49 -11.27
CA ASP A 156 1.59 -26.37 -11.96
C ASP A 156 0.17 -26.30 -11.37
N ASP A 157 0.04 -25.85 -10.11
CA ASP A 157 -1.25 -25.76 -9.44
C ASP A 157 -2.15 -24.66 -10.01
N VAL A 158 -1.57 -23.67 -10.70
CA VAL A 158 -2.35 -22.58 -11.31
C VAL A 158 -2.70 -22.81 -12.77
N LYS A 159 -2.21 -23.89 -13.39
CA LYS A 159 -2.49 -24.19 -14.79
C LYS A 159 -3.99 -24.25 -15.06
N GLY A 160 -4.45 -23.43 -16.00
CA GLY A 160 -5.85 -23.35 -16.41
C GLY A 160 -6.77 -22.65 -15.41
N LEU A 161 -6.28 -22.16 -14.25
CA LEU A 161 -7.09 -21.43 -13.30
C LEU A 161 -7.22 -19.95 -13.67
N GLN A 162 -8.40 -19.39 -13.43
CA GLN A 162 -8.60 -17.94 -13.44
C GLN A 162 -8.08 -17.38 -12.11
N THR A 163 -6.95 -16.67 -12.14
CA THR A 163 -6.24 -16.21 -10.95
C THR A 163 -6.20 -14.69 -10.89
N ARG A 164 -6.46 -14.14 -9.71
CA ARG A 164 -6.24 -12.72 -9.47
C ARG A 164 -4.77 -12.44 -9.29
N ALA A 165 -4.29 -11.36 -9.92
CA ALA A 165 -2.98 -10.80 -9.64
C ALA A 165 -3.06 -9.34 -9.19
N ALA A 166 -2.12 -8.93 -8.33
CA ALA A 166 -2.08 -7.60 -7.74
C ALA A 166 -1.46 -6.54 -8.66
N GLY A 167 -0.53 -6.91 -9.51
CA GLY A 167 0.20 -6.03 -10.41
C GLY A 167 0.93 -6.80 -11.50
N LYS A 168 1.47 -6.04 -12.47
CA LYS A 168 1.97 -6.57 -13.74
C LYS A 168 3.07 -7.61 -13.59
N ALA A 169 4.00 -7.43 -12.64
CA ALA A 169 5.07 -8.41 -12.41
C ALA A 169 4.50 -9.78 -11.99
N PHE A 170 3.53 -9.80 -11.07
CA PHE A 170 2.88 -11.03 -10.65
C PHE A 170 2.00 -11.64 -11.75
N GLU A 171 1.33 -10.80 -12.56
CA GLU A 171 0.55 -11.25 -13.72
C GLU A 171 1.44 -12.02 -14.70
N GLN A 172 2.62 -11.50 -15.02
CA GLN A 172 3.56 -12.11 -15.96
C GLN A 172 4.05 -13.49 -15.49
N MET A 173 4.39 -13.62 -14.20
CA MET A 173 4.78 -14.90 -13.61
C MET A 173 3.63 -15.92 -13.67
N LEU A 174 2.44 -15.55 -13.29
CA LEU A 174 1.27 -16.43 -13.30
C LEU A 174 0.88 -16.87 -14.70
N VAL A 175 0.95 -15.96 -15.69
CA VAL A 175 0.76 -16.32 -17.11
C VAL A 175 1.84 -17.29 -17.56
N GLY A 176 3.11 -17.07 -17.18
CA GLY A 176 4.21 -17.99 -17.45
C GLY A 176 4.00 -19.39 -16.83
N ALA A 177 3.28 -19.46 -15.70
CA ALA A 177 2.87 -20.71 -15.07
C ALA A 177 1.60 -21.34 -15.69
N GLY A 178 0.98 -20.70 -16.69
CA GLY A 178 -0.21 -21.22 -17.39
C GLY A 178 -1.55 -20.83 -16.78
N ALA A 179 -1.59 -19.79 -15.90
CA ALA A 179 -2.83 -19.23 -15.40
C ALA A 179 -3.47 -18.24 -16.37
N SER A 180 -4.78 -18.09 -16.31
CA SER A 180 -5.52 -16.95 -16.85
C SER A 180 -5.64 -15.84 -15.78
N ILE A 181 -5.54 -14.58 -16.19
CA ILE A 181 -5.47 -13.47 -15.23
C ILE A 181 -6.73 -12.63 -15.21
N ALA A 182 -7.20 -12.34 -13.98
CA ALA A 182 -8.13 -11.26 -13.72
C ALA A 182 -7.41 -10.17 -12.88
N SER A 183 -7.10 -9.04 -13.52
CA SER A 183 -6.45 -7.91 -12.86
C SER A 183 -7.47 -7.06 -12.12
N MET A 184 -7.47 -7.10 -10.78
CA MET A 184 -8.41 -6.37 -9.94
C MET A 184 -7.78 -5.95 -8.60
N ALA A 185 -8.41 -4.99 -7.92
CA ALA A 185 -8.00 -4.60 -6.58
C ALA A 185 -8.29 -5.70 -5.56
N SER A 186 -7.54 -5.72 -4.42
CA SER A 186 -7.76 -6.73 -3.37
C SER A 186 -9.15 -6.66 -2.74
N SER A 187 -9.76 -5.48 -2.71
CA SER A 187 -11.15 -5.27 -2.23
C SER A 187 -12.24 -5.90 -3.10
N GLU A 188 -11.88 -6.48 -4.23
CA GLU A 188 -12.81 -7.13 -5.17
C GLU A 188 -12.72 -8.66 -5.12
N ILE A 189 -11.67 -9.20 -4.47
CA ILE A 189 -11.40 -10.65 -4.45
C ILE A 189 -12.56 -11.43 -3.83
N TYR A 190 -13.12 -10.98 -2.70
CA TYR A 190 -14.20 -11.70 -2.01
C TYR A 190 -15.37 -11.98 -2.95
N ASN A 191 -15.90 -10.93 -3.60
CA ASN A 191 -17.03 -11.08 -4.51
C ASN A 191 -16.67 -11.90 -5.75
N ALA A 192 -15.46 -11.75 -6.29
CA ALA A 192 -15.01 -12.51 -7.45
C ALA A 192 -14.86 -14.00 -7.14
N MET A 193 -14.41 -14.37 -5.93
CA MET A 193 -14.38 -15.75 -5.45
C MET A 193 -15.80 -16.28 -5.23
N GLN A 194 -16.66 -15.50 -4.57
CA GLN A 194 -18.04 -15.89 -4.28
C GLN A 194 -18.83 -16.20 -5.57
N THR A 195 -18.70 -15.35 -6.58
CA THR A 195 -19.42 -15.49 -7.87
C THR A 195 -18.74 -16.48 -8.83
N GLY A 196 -17.60 -17.05 -8.47
CA GLY A 196 -16.88 -18.02 -9.33
C GLY A 196 -16.09 -17.39 -10.48
N VAL A 197 -15.91 -16.07 -10.50
CA VAL A 197 -15.02 -15.37 -11.46
C VAL A 197 -13.57 -15.75 -11.22
N LEU A 198 -13.18 -16.05 -9.96
CA LEU A 198 -11.84 -16.48 -9.61
C LEU A 198 -11.83 -17.90 -9.06
N ASN A 199 -10.79 -18.67 -9.43
CA ASN A 199 -10.44 -19.95 -8.83
C ASN A 199 -9.31 -19.82 -7.79
N ALA A 200 -8.44 -18.82 -7.96
CA ALA A 200 -7.32 -18.55 -7.07
C ALA A 200 -7.04 -17.05 -6.97
N ALA A 201 -6.38 -16.64 -5.90
CA ALA A 201 -5.91 -15.26 -5.74
C ALA A 201 -4.64 -15.21 -4.90
N ASN A 202 -3.88 -14.12 -5.09
CA ASN A 202 -2.78 -13.73 -4.21
C ASN A 202 -3.05 -12.33 -3.66
N THR A 203 -2.71 -12.10 -2.39
CA THR A 203 -2.74 -10.78 -1.74
C THR A 203 -2.00 -10.85 -0.40
N SER A 204 -1.96 -9.73 0.35
CA SER A 204 -1.35 -9.70 1.68
C SER A 204 -2.15 -10.51 2.70
N SER A 205 -1.45 -11.06 3.71
CA SER A 205 -2.05 -11.74 4.86
C SER A 205 -3.14 -10.88 5.51
N SER A 206 -2.89 -9.58 5.70
CA SER A 206 -3.87 -8.62 6.22
C SER A 206 -5.12 -8.52 5.36
N SER A 207 -4.97 -8.48 4.01
CA SER A 207 -6.12 -8.41 3.11
C SER A 207 -6.95 -9.68 3.11
N PHE A 208 -6.31 -10.85 3.21
CA PHE A 208 -7.01 -12.11 3.31
C PHE A 208 -7.96 -12.13 4.52
N VAL A 209 -7.54 -11.58 5.65
CA VAL A 209 -8.33 -11.50 6.87
C VAL A 209 -9.35 -10.36 6.81
N SER A 210 -8.92 -9.13 6.48
CA SER A 210 -9.78 -7.94 6.55
C SER A 210 -10.92 -7.93 5.53
N TYR A 211 -10.77 -8.64 4.41
CA TYR A 211 -11.83 -8.88 3.43
C TYR A 211 -12.54 -10.23 3.59
N ARG A 212 -12.26 -10.99 4.66
CA ARG A 212 -12.91 -12.27 5.00
C ARG A 212 -12.80 -13.30 3.87
N ILE A 213 -11.69 -13.34 3.14
CA ILE A 213 -11.52 -14.21 1.98
C ILE A 213 -11.55 -15.69 2.38
N TYR A 214 -11.22 -16.02 3.64
CA TYR A 214 -11.33 -17.35 4.23
C TYR A 214 -12.72 -17.99 4.11
N GLU A 215 -13.80 -17.20 3.92
CA GLU A 215 -15.16 -17.72 3.74
C GLU A 215 -15.41 -18.29 2.34
N GLN A 216 -14.55 -18.00 1.39
CA GLN A 216 -14.77 -18.28 -0.03
C GLN A 216 -13.78 -19.32 -0.62
N VAL A 217 -12.90 -19.86 0.20
CA VAL A 217 -11.78 -20.70 -0.26
C VAL A 217 -11.63 -21.95 0.61
N LYS A 218 -11.01 -23.01 0.06
CA LYS A 218 -10.75 -24.26 0.78
C LYS A 218 -9.30 -24.45 1.16
N CYS A 219 -8.38 -23.67 0.55
CA CYS A 219 -6.97 -23.74 0.89
C CYS A 219 -6.31 -22.37 0.92
N TYR A 220 -5.40 -22.20 1.86
CA TYR A 220 -4.54 -21.05 2.04
C TYR A 220 -3.07 -21.49 2.07
N THR A 221 -2.27 -20.91 1.20
CA THR A 221 -0.81 -21.01 1.20
C THR A 221 -0.27 -19.71 1.75
N PRO A 222 0.12 -19.63 3.04
CA PRO A 222 0.53 -18.40 3.70
C PRO A 222 1.92 -17.93 3.22
N ALA A 223 2.26 -16.70 3.58
CA ALA A 223 3.64 -16.26 3.61
C ALA A 223 4.39 -17.15 4.62
N GLY A 224 5.41 -17.85 4.14
CA GLY A 224 6.32 -18.61 4.99
C GLY A 224 7.50 -17.76 5.46
N ASP A 225 8.57 -18.45 5.90
CA ASP A 225 9.84 -17.78 6.26
C ASP A 225 10.46 -17.04 5.06
N ILE A 226 10.18 -17.51 3.85
CA ILE A 226 10.50 -16.86 2.58
C ILE A 226 9.20 -16.73 1.79
N ALA A 227 8.75 -15.50 1.58
CA ALA A 227 7.50 -15.24 0.87
C ALA A 227 7.75 -14.90 -0.60
N LEU A 228 7.00 -15.55 -1.49
CA LEU A 228 6.99 -15.22 -2.91
C LEU A 228 6.33 -13.86 -3.17
N TRP A 229 5.33 -13.50 -2.35
CA TRP A 229 4.56 -12.27 -2.48
C TRP A 229 4.90 -11.31 -1.36
N PHE A 230 5.57 -10.20 -1.70
CA PHE A 230 5.73 -9.00 -0.88
C PHE A 230 5.34 -7.78 -1.70
N MET A 231 4.58 -6.86 -1.11
CA MET A 231 4.16 -5.64 -1.78
C MET A 231 4.46 -4.42 -0.94
N TYR A 232 5.09 -3.43 -1.54
CA TYR A 232 5.27 -2.11 -0.96
C TYR A 232 3.95 -1.34 -0.96
N GLN A 233 3.49 -0.95 0.23
CA GLN A 233 2.21 -0.29 0.45
C GLN A 233 2.38 0.90 1.40
N PRO A 234 3.12 1.93 0.97
CA PRO A 234 3.45 3.09 1.78
C PRO A 234 2.23 3.97 2.05
N MET A 235 2.36 4.86 3.04
CA MET A 235 1.58 6.09 3.08
C MET A 235 2.32 7.14 2.26
N LEU A 236 1.64 7.65 1.25
CA LEU A 236 2.12 8.69 0.34
C LEU A 236 1.42 10.00 0.63
N MET A 237 2.11 11.11 0.38
CA MET A 237 1.58 12.46 0.49
C MET A 237 1.94 13.27 -0.76
N ASN A 238 1.08 14.21 -1.16
CA ASN A 238 1.44 15.21 -2.16
C ASN A 238 2.57 16.09 -1.60
N LYS A 239 3.69 16.17 -2.34
CA LYS A 239 4.92 16.83 -1.89
C LYS A 239 4.75 18.35 -1.74
N SER A 240 4.17 19.01 -2.74
CA SER A 240 3.88 20.45 -2.68
C SER A 240 2.94 20.80 -1.53
N LYS A 241 1.95 19.93 -1.24
CA LYS A 241 1.05 20.11 -0.09
C LYS A 241 1.83 20.02 1.22
N PHE A 242 2.71 19.03 1.39
CA PHE A 242 3.56 18.92 2.57
C PHE A 242 4.46 20.15 2.74
N GLU A 243 5.09 20.62 1.66
CA GLU A 243 5.97 21.80 1.66
C GLU A 243 5.23 23.11 1.96
N SER A 244 3.92 23.17 1.70
CA SER A 244 3.09 24.35 2.00
C SER A 244 2.68 24.46 3.49
N LEU A 245 2.83 23.39 4.25
CA LEU A 245 2.52 23.35 5.68
C LEU A 245 3.57 24.11 6.50
N SER A 246 3.18 24.63 7.66
CA SER A 246 4.12 25.22 8.62
C SER A 246 5.12 24.18 9.16
N ASP A 247 6.27 24.66 9.64
CA ASP A 247 7.30 23.79 10.25
C ASP A 247 6.73 22.94 11.39
N ALA A 248 5.81 23.48 12.19
CA ALA A 248 5.15 22.77 13.28
C ALA A 248 4.24 21.65 12.76
N GLN A 249 3.48 21.90 11.69
CA GLN A 249 2.62 20.89 11.05
C GLN A 249 3.44 19.79 10.37
N GLN A 250 4.51 20.14 9.67
CA GLN A 250 5.44 19.19 9.08
C GLN A 250 6.11 18.31 10.17
N ALA A 251 6.51 18.90 11.28
CA ALA A 251 7.10 18.18 12.41
C ALA A 251 6.11 17.20 13.04
N ALA A 252 4.84 17.59 13.20
CA ALA A 252 3.78 16.73 13.71
C ALA A 252 3.52 15.53 12.77
N LEU A 253 3.46 15.76 11.46
CA LEU A 253 3.33 14.69 10.45
C LEU A 253 4.51 13.72 10.51
N LYS A 254 5.74 14.21 10.56
CA LYS A 254 6.94 13.37 10.67
C LYS A 254 6.98 12.54 11.95
N ALA A 255 6.59 13.14 13.09
CA ALA A 255 6.49 12.43 14.36
C ALA A 255 5.43 11.31 14.32
N GLY A 256 4.26 11.60 13.74
CA GLY A 256 3.20 10.61 13.51
C GLY A 256 3.65 9.51 12.57
N ALA A 257 4.35 9.86 11.49
CA ALA A 257 4.88 8.92 10.52
C ALA A 257 5.88 7.94 11.16
N ALA A 258 6.82 8.41 11.96
CA ALA A 258 7.80 7.56 12.63
C ALA A 258 7.14 6.52 13.57
N LYS A 259 6.13 6.93 14.33
CA LYS A 259 5.35 6.00 15.17
C LYS A 259 4.54 5.01 14.34
N ALA A 260 3.92 5.47 13.27
CA ALA A 260 3.13 4.65 12.38
C ALA A 260 3.98 3.61 11.65
N GLU A 261 5.19 3.96 11.25
CA GLU A 261 6.13 3.05 10.56
C GLU A 261 6.61 1.92 11.49
N ALA A 262 7.01 2.26 12.73
CA ALA A 262 7.38 1.27 13.74
C ALA A 262 6.21 0.29 14.03
N TYR A 263 4.99 0.81 14.21
CA TYR A 263 3.79 -0.02 14.35
C TYR A 263 3.54 -0.90 13.13
N TYR A 264 3.69 -0.34 11.92
CA TYR A 264 3.40 -1.06 10.68
C TYR A 264 4.31 -2.28 10.51
N LEU A 265 5.61 -2.13 10.74
CA LEU A 265 6.58 -3.22 10.66
C LEU A 265 6.26 -4.35 11.64
N GLU A 266 6.02 -4.00 12.91
CA GLU A 266 5.70 -4.98 13.96
C GLU A 266 4.37 -5.69 13.68
N GLU A 267 3.35 -4.93 13.31
CA GLU A 267 2.02 -5.50 13.07
C GLU A 267 1.98 -6.33 11.79
N ALA A 268 2.73 -5.96 10.74
CA ALA A 268 2.85 -6.76 9.52
C ALA A 268 3.37 -8.18 9.81
N LYS A 269 4.42 -8.30 10.64
CA LYS A 269 4.95 -9.59 11.09
C LYS A 269 3.89 -10.42 11.86
N LYS A 270 3.15 -9.78 12.77
CA LYS A 270 2.09 -10.44 13.55
C LYS A 270 0.94 -10.92 12.67
N GLN A 271 0.57 -10.13 11.65
CA GLN A 271 -0.55 -10.45 10.74
C GLN A 271 -0.28 -11.71 9.91
N ASP A 272 0.96 -12.03 9.57
CA ASP A 272 1.29 -13.25 8.84
C ASP A 272 0.94 -14.50 9.67
N ALA A 273 1.38 -14.55 10.92
CA ALA A 273 1.04 -15.66 11.83
C ALA A 273 -0.47 -15.67 12.19
N ALA A 274 -1.07 -14.50 12.45
CA ALA A 274 -2.48 -14.38 12.79
C ALA A 274 -3.39 -14.84 11.65
N SER A 275 -3.02 -14.59 10.39
CA SER A 275 -3.80 -15.02 9.24
C SER A 275 -3.92 -16.54 9.15
N VAL A 276 -2.85 -17.27 9.43
CA VAL A 276 -2.86 -18.75 9.45
C VAL A 276 -3.90 -19.26 10.45
N LYS A 277 -3.91 -18.69 11.66
CA LYS A 277 -4.89 -19.08 12.69
C LYS A 277 -6.32 -18.78 12.24
N VAL A 278 -6.60 -17.61 11.69
CA VAL A 278 -7.96 -17.22 11.23
C VAL A 278 -8.47 -18.19 10.16
N PHE A 279 -7.62 -18.58 9.21
CA PHE A 279 -7.99 -19.53 8.17
C PHE A 279 -8.19 -20.93 8.71
N ALA A 280 -7.32 -21.41 9.60
CA ALA A 280 -7.46 -22.72 10.24
C ALA A 280 -8.74 -22.79 11.09
N ASP A 281 -9.04 -21.76 11.89
CA ASP A 281 -10.27 -21.67 12.70
C ASP A 281 -11.55 -21.67 11.81
N ALA A 282 -11.44 -21.17 10.57
CA ALA A 282 -12.51 -21.20 9.58
C ALA A 282 -12.63 -22.56 8.84
N GLY A 283 -11.78 -23.55 9.17
CA GLY A 283 -11.78 -24.87 8.53
C GLY A 283 -11.12 -24.89 7.15
N VAL A 284 -10.32 -23.89 6.81
CA VAL A 284 -9.55 -23.83 5.57
C VAL A 284 -8.25 -24.60 5.73
N GLU A 285 -7.92 -25.43 4.75
CA GLU A 285 -6.65 -26.16 4.71
C GLU A 285 -5.47 -25.18 4.64
N ILE A 286 -4.46 -25.40 5.49
CA ILE A 286 -3.20 -24.63 5.45
C ILE A 286 -2.13 -25.47 4.76
N ALA A 287 -1.61 -24.98 3.66
CA ALA A 287 -0.62 -25.69 2.84
C ALA A 287 0.63 -24.83 2.62
N ASN A 288 1.68 -25.09 3.37
CA ASN A 288 2.92 -24.35 3.24
C ASN A 288 3.63 -24.65 1.91
N MET A 289 4.20 -23.63 1.31
CA MET A 289 5.10 -23.72 0.16
C MET A 289 6.45 -24.30 0.62
N SER A 290 6.96 -25.32 -0.05
CA SER A 290 8.29 -25.84 0.21
C SER A 290 9.37 -24.95 -0.43
N PRO A 291 10.64 -25.06 0.00
CA PRO A 291 11.74 -24.36 -0.67
C PRO A 291 11.86 -24.71 -2.16
N SER A 292 11.57 -25.97 -2.54
CA SER A 292 11.59 -26.37 -3.96
C SER A 292 10.44 -25.77 -4.76
N ASP A 293 9.24 -25.63 -4.17
CA ASP A 293 8.11 -24.94 -4.80
C ASP A 293 8.44 -23.46 -5.01
N PHE A 294 9.04 -22.81 -4.00
CA PHE A 294 9.47 -21.41 -4.10
C PHE A 294 10.47 -21.22 -5.26
N GLU A 295 11.49 -22.07 -5.36
CA GLU A 295 12.47 -21.97 -6.45
C GLU A 295 11.85 -22.25 -7.83
N ALA A 296 10.85 -23.14 -7.91
CA ALA A 296 10.11 -23.35 -9.16
C ALA A 296 9.35 -22.06 -9.60
N TRP A 297 8.70 -21.37 -8.67
CA TRP A 297 8.07 -20.08 -8.94
C TRP A 297 9.08 -19.01 -9.31
N ARG A 298 10.19 -18.95 -8.60
CA ARG A 298 11.27 -17.97 -8.84
C ARG A 298 11.88 -18.15 -10.24
N ALA A 299 12.10 -19.39 -10.68
CA ALA A 299 12.59 -19.68 -12.02
C ALA A 299 11.65 -19.13 -13.11
N ILE A 300 10.32 -19.32 -12.96
CA ILE A 300 9.34 -18.73 -13.89
C ILE A 300 9.36 -17.20 -13.82
N ALA A 301 9.42 -16.63 -12.62
CA ALA A 301 9.47 -15.18 -12.46
C ALA A 301 10.70 -14.57 -13.15
N GLN A 302 11.87 -15.20 -13.03
CA GLN A 302 13.12 -14.76 -13.70
C GLN A 302 12.97 -14.76 -15.23
N GLU A 303 12.37 -15.81 -15.80
CA GLU A 303 12.17 -15.93 -17.24
C GLU A 303 11.05 -15.01 -17.77
N THR A 304 10.14 -14.56 -16.94
CA THR A 304 8.99 -13.74 -17.34
C THR A 304 9.08 -12.32 -16.77
N SER A 305 8.75 -12.15 -15.48
CA SER A 305 8.60 -10.86 -14.81
C SER A 305 9.89 -10.05 -14.80
N TYR A 306 11.02 -10.68 -14.43
CA TYR A 306 12.32 -10.01 -14.33
C TYR A 306 12.81 -9.58 -15.71
N LYS A 307 12.85 -10.51 -16.68
CA LYS A 307 13.28 -10.19 -18.06
C LYS A 307 12.41 -9.10 -18.68
N LYS A 308 11.10 -9.20 -18.47
CA LYS A 308 10.18 -8.22 -19.04
C LYS A 308 10.28 -6.85 -18.37
N PHE A 309 10.53 -6.81 -17.06
CA PHE A 309 10.80 -5.55 -16.35
C PHE A 309 12.04 -4.86 -16.93
N VAL A 310 13.13 -5.58 -17.09
CA VAL A 310 14.37 -5.06 -17.67
C VAL A 310 14.17 -4.56 -19.11
N ALA A 311 13.37 -5.28 -19.90
CA ALA A 311 13.09 -4.91 -21.30
C ALA A 311 12.16 -3.69 -21.42
N ASP A 312 11.17 -3.58 -20.56
CA ASP A 312 10.09 -2.58 -20.66
C ASP A 312 10.41 -1.26 -19.91
N VAL A 313 11.34 -1.28 -18.93
CA VAL A 313 11.61 -0.14 -18.03
C VAL A 313 12.95 0.50 -18.36
N PRO A 314 13.00 1.78 -18.78
CA PRO A 314 14.27 2.51 -18.92
C PRO A 314 15.06 2.50 -17.59
N GLY A 315 16.33 2.06 -17.62
CA GLY A 315 17.13 1.86 -16.43
C GLY A 315 16.69 0.68 -15.54
N GLY A 316 15.82 -0.20 -16.06
CA GLY A 316 15.25 -1.33 -15.31
C GLY A 316 16.30 -2.32 -14.81
N GLN A 317 17.36 -2.59 -15.58
CA GLN A 317 18.45 -3.45 -15.13
C GLN A 317 19.16 -2.86 -13.90
N GLU A 318 19.57 -1.61 -13.97
CA GLU A 318 20.23 -0.93 -12.85
C GLU A 318 19.35 -0.93 -11.58
N LEU A 319 18.07 -0.61 -11.73
CA LEU A 319 17.15 -0.58 -10.61
C LEU A 319 16.92 -1.98 -10.01
N LEU A 320 16.87 -3.01 -10.85
CA LEU A 320 16.77 -4.40 -10.41
C LEU A 320 18.04 -4.85 -9.68
N ASP A 321 19.22 -4.52 -10.21
CA ASP A 321 20.51 -4.87 -9.60
C ASP A 321 20.66 -4.21 -8.21
N LEU A 322 20.26 -2.95 -8.07
CA LEU A 322 20.23 -2.26 -6.79
C LEU A 322 19.30 -2.97 -5.79
N ALA A 323 18.11 -3.37 -6.21
CA ALA A 323 17.17 -4.09 -5.34
C ALA A 323 17.69 -5.47 -4.94
N LEU A 324 18.36 -6.18 -5.84
CA LEU A 324 18.95 -7.49 -5.58
C LEU A 324 20.24 -7.44 -4.73
N SER A 325 20.93 -6.30 -4.68
CA SER A 325 22.16 -6.10 -3.92
C SER A 325 21.91 -5.90 -2.42
N VAL A 326 20.68 -5.69 -2.01
CA VAL A 326 20.30 -5.57 -0.60
C VAL A 326 20.20 -6.96 0.02
N ASP A 327 21.04 -7.23 1.03
CA ASP A 327 21.11 -8.53 1.72
C ASP A 327 20.13 -8.67 2.89
#